data_91cc314d9bf7dd401144995ca903eff2
#
_entry.id   91cc314d9bf7dd401144995ca903eff2
#
_cell.length_a   1.000
_cell.length_b   1.000
_cell.length_c   1.000
_cell.angle_alpha   90.00
_cell.angle_beta   90.00
_cell.angle_gamma   90.00
#
_symmetry.space_group_name_H-M   'P 1'
#
loop_
_entity.id
_entity.type
_entity.pdbx_description
1 polymer ?
#
loop_
_entity_poly.entity_id
_entity_poly.type
_entity_poly.pdbx_seq_one_letter_code
_entity_poly.pdbx_strand_id
1 'polypeptide(L)'
;MRYTLLSFLLLAGFACSSFAAEKQEFKGGLFDPPRPAPDFVLNGSDGSELRLNRYRGKVVALGFGYTYCPDVCPTTLADLAQARKKLGTAAKEFQVVYVTVDPERDTPERLRNYLVVFDKTFVGATGTPEQLAQVRKAYGISAVKKTFEGTSAAYLVHHSSFIYLIDPTGNLRVMLPFGTSVDDTVHDVKMLLKK
;
A
#
# COMPACT_ATOMS: atom_id res chain seq x y z
N MET A 1 -57.69 34.30 54.79
CA MET A 1 -56.42 34.57 54.08
C MET A 1 -55.80 33.21 53.71
N ARG A 2 -55.92 32.83 52.43
CA ARG A 2 -55.40 31.54 51.91
C ARG A 2 -54.25 31.88 50.96
N TYR A 3 -53.02 31.48 51.30
CA TYR A 3 -51.83 31.62 50.45
C TYR A 3 -51.65 30.35 49.61
N THR A 4 -51.83 30.45 48.28
CA THR A 4 -51.52 29.42 47.31
C THR A 4 -50.02 29.52 46.90
N LEU A 5 -49.22 28.56 47.29
CA LEU A 5 -47.86 28.40 46.84
C LEU A 5 -47.84 27.74 45.44
N LEU A 6 -47.40 28.48 44.40
CA LEU A 6 -47.13 27.98 43.08
C LEU A 6 -45.68 27.39 43.09
N SER A 7 -45.56 26.07 42.98
CA SER A 7 -44.27 25.39 42.76
C SER A 7 -43.94 25.43 41.28
N PHE A 8 -42.88 26.15 40.93
CA PHE A 8 -42.27 26.10 39.57
C PHE A 8 -41.35 24.91 39.47
N LEU A 9 -41.75 23.88 38.71
CA LEU A 9 -40.85 22.78 38.32
C LEU A 9 -39.99 23.22 37.14
N LEU A 10 -38.70 23.45 37.36
CA LEU A 10 -37.69 23.61 36.29
C LEU A 10 -37.36 22.24 35.73
N LEU A 11 -37.87 21.92 34.52
CA LEU A 11 -37.36 20.78 33.73
C LEU A 11 -36.01 21.19 33.06
N ALA A 12 -34.92 20.72 33.64
CA ALA A 12 -33.60 20.80 33.00
C ALA A 12 -33.54 19.74 31.87
N GLY A 13 -33.78 20.20 30.63
CA GLY A 13 -33.58 19.35 29.45
C GLY A 13 -32.10 19.05 29.22
N PHE A 14 -31.68 17.81 29.49
CA PHE A 14 -30.38 17.29 29.13
C PHE A 14 -30.38 17.07 27.61
N ALA A 15 -29.84 18.01 26.85
CA ALA A 15 -29.55 17.82 25.42
C ALA A 15 -28.39 16.82 25.29
N CYS A 16 -28.73 15.56 25.06
CA CYS A 16 -27.76 14.52 24.71
C CYS A 16 -27.29 14.78 23.28
N SER A 17 -26.19 15.51 23.12
CA SER A 17 -25.53 15.66 21.82
C SER A 17 -24.96 14.31 21.40
N SER A 18 -25.72 13.60 20.57
CA SER A 18 -25.21 12.38 19.88
C SER A 18 -24.11 12.83 18.93
N PHE A 19 -22.85 12.73 19.35
CA PHE A 19 -21.71 12.70 18.44
C PHE A 19 -21.87 11.46 17.56
N ALA A 20 -22.41 11.61 16.36
CA ALA A 20 -22.32 10.60 15.35
C ALA A 20 -20.82 10.42 15.05
N ALA A 21 -20.24 9.32 15.49
CA ALA A 21 -18.88 8.95 15.10
C ALA A 21 -18.87 8.83 13.57
N GLU A 22 -18.17 9.75 12.91
CA GLU A 22 -17.98 9.71 11.47
C GLU A 22 -17.37 8.36 11.12
N LYS A 23 -18.10 7.55 10.33
CA LYS A 23 -17.65 6.23 9.92
C LYS A 23 -16.42 6.43 9.07
N GLN A 24 -15.24 6.20 9.64
CA GLN A 24 -13.98 6.30 8.91
C GLN A 24 -13.97 5.23 7.81
N GLU A 25 -14.09 5.67 6.55
CA GLU A 25 -14.05 4.81 5.38
C GLU A 25 -12.67 4.87 4.73
N PHE A 26 -12.22 3.73 4.19
CA PHE A 26 -10.99 3.68 3.38
C PHE A 26 -11.17 4.55 2.13
N LYS A 27 -10.08 5.14 1.65
CA LYS A 27 -10.04 5.99 0.45
C LYS A 27 -9.76 5.19 -0.82
N GLY A 28 -9.07 4.07 -0.69
CA GLY A 28 -8.86 3.11 -1.78
C GLY A 28 -9.99 2.10 -1.93
N GLY A 29 -9.90 1.27 -2.96
CA GLY A 29 -10.81 0.15 -3.18
C GLY A 29 -10.68 -0.90 -2.08
N LEU A 30 -11.76 -1.19 -1.38
CA LEU A 30 -11.78 -2.11 -0.24
C LEU A 30 -11.94 -3.56 -0.68
N PHE A 31 -11.18 -4.46 -0.09
CA PHE A 31 -11.46 -5.90 -0.09
C PHE A 31 -12.38 -6.23 1.08
N ASP A 32 -13.65 -6.49 0.79
CA ASP A 32 -14.68 -6.86 1.77
C ASP A 32 -15.43 -8.13 1.31
N PRO A 33 -15.29 -9.25 2.03
CA PRO A 33 -14.43 -9.45 3.20
C PRO A 33 -12.93 -9.39 2.89
N PRO A 34 -12.07 -9.14 3.91
CA PRO A 34 -10.62 -9.22 3.77
C PRO A 34 -10.18 -10.58 3.23
N ARG A 35 -9.16 -10.62 2.37
CA ARG A 35 -8.65 -11.86 1.78
C ARG A 35 -7.20 -12.09 2.18
N PRO A 36 -6.79 -13.31 2.54
CA PRO A 36 -5.38 -13.62 2.78
C PRO A 36 -4.54 -13.16 1.58
N ALA A 37 -3.48 -12.39 1.84
CA ALA A 37 -2.52 -12.03 0.81
C ALA A 37 -1.75 -13.28 0.39
N PRO A 38 -1.72 -13.65 -0.91
CA PRO A 38 -0.93 -14.77 -1.39
C PRO A 38 0.54 -14.60 -0.99
N ASP A 39 1.08 -15.59 -0.24
CA ASP A 39 2.50 -15.55 0.12
C ASP A 39 3.36 -15.94 -1.08
N PHE A 40 4.60 -15.48 -1.08
CA PHE A 40 5.56 -15.79 -2.13
C PHE A 40 6.98 -15.77 -1.57
N VAL A 41 7.86 -16.42 -2.31
CA VAL A 41 9.29 -16.48 -2.02
C VAL A 41 10.04 -16.01 -3.26
N LEU A 42 10.78 -14.92 -3.13
CA LEU A 42 11.56 -14.30 -4.21
C LEU A 42 12.96 -13.89 -3.69
N ASN A 43 13.84 -13.48 -4.59
CA ASN A 43 15.13 -12.91 -4.24
C ASN A 43 14.96 -11.44 -3.85
N GLY A 44 15.25 -11.10 -2.60
CA GLY A 44 15.17 -9.73 -2.09
C GLY A 44 16.35 -8.86 -2.51
N SER A 45 16.10 -7.58 -2.71
CA SER A 45 17.14 -6.60 -3.02
C SER A 45 18.08 -6.32 -1.83
N ASP A 46 17.69 -6.75 -0.64
CA ASP A 46 18.50 -6.72 0.58
C ASP A 46 19.52 -7.88 0.69
N GLY A 47 19.59 -8.75 -0.33
CA GLY A 47 20.47 -9.89 -0.39
C GLY A 47 19.93 -11.13 0.33
N SER A 48 18.71 -11.08 0.87
CA SER A 48 18.05 -12.19 1.53
C SER A 48 16.90 -12.77 0.69
N GLU A 49 16.46 -13.96 1.04
CA GLU A 49 15.19 -14.49 0.54
C GLU A 49 14.04 -13.62 1.07
N LEU A 50 13.22 -13.08 0.18
CA LEU A 50 12.05 -12.29 0.54
C LEU A 50 10.82 -13.18 0.57
N ARG A 51 10.25 -13.33 1.79
CA ARG A 51 8.92 -13.90 2.02
C ARG A 51 7.98 -12.78 2.45
N LEU A 52 6.80 -12.70 1.86
CA LEU A 52 5.85 -11.64 2.24
C LEU A 52 5.46 -11.75 3.71
N ASN A 53 5.30 -12.96 4.22
CA ASN A 53 4.88 -13.23 5.60
C ASN A 53 5.89 -12.75 6.66
N ARG A 54 7.16 -12.46 6.31
CA ARG A 54 8.16 -11.87 7.24
C ARG A 54 7.77 -10.48 7.74
N TYR A 55 6.83 -9.84 7.07
CA TYR A 55 6.33 -8.51 7.44
C TYR A 55 5.05 -8.52 8.27
N ARG A 56 4.66 -9.68 8.83
CA ARG A 56 3.57 -9.74 9.81
C ARG A 56 3.81 -8.74 10.95
N GLY A 57 2.74 -8.11 11.42
CA GLY A 57 2.81 -7.02 12.39
C GLY A 57 3.01 -5.63 11.76
N LYS A 58 3.21 -5.55 10.44
CA LYS A 58 3.30 -4.28 9.72
C LYS A 58 2.20 -4.16 8.66
N VAL A 59 1.85 -2.94 8.33
CA VAL A 59 1.13 -2.68 7.08
C VAL A 59 2.13 -2.73 5.94
N VAL A 60 1.85 -3.55 4.92
CA VAL A 60 2.70 -3.66 3.73
C VAL A 60 2.02 -2.97 2.55
N ALA A 61 2.73 -2.03 1.92
CA ALA A 61 2.38 -1.54 0.59
C ALA A 61 3.13 -2.40 -0.45
N LEU A 62 2.40 -3.28 -1.12
CA LEU A 62 2.93 -4.15 -2.16
C LEU A 62 2.66 -3.56 -3.53
N GLY A 63 3.74 -3.20 -4.24
CA GLY A 63 3.69 -2.67 -5.60
C GLY A 63 4.35 -3.58 -6.61
N PHE A 64 3.94 -3.44 -7.87
CA PHE A 64 4.51 -4.14 -9.02
C PHE A 64 4.97 -3.12 -10.05
N GLY A 65 6.17 -3.31 -10.60
CA GLY A 65 6.72 -2.40 -11.59
C GLY A 65 8.13 -2.77 -11.99
N TYR A 66 8.90 -1.83 -12.56
CA TYR A 66 10.27 -2.10 -13.01
C TYR A 66 11.12 -0.83 -13.02
N THR A 67 12.45 -1.00 -12.96
CA THR A 67 13.36 0.15 -12.76
C THR A 67 13.52 1.04 -14.01
N TYR A 68 13.16 0.55 -15.19
CA TYR A 68 13.22 1.30 -16.45
C TYR A 68 11.89 1.96 -16.84
N CYS A 69 10.90 1.98 -15.94
CA CYS A 69 9.65 2.68 -16.17
C CYS A 69 9.91 4.19 -16.15
N PRO A 70 9.50 4.93 -17.20
CA PRO A 70 9.87 6.34 -17.33
C PRO A 70 8.99 7.30 -16.49
N ASP A 71 7.85 6.85 -15.95
CA ASP A 71 6.85 7.76 -15.38
C ASP A 71 6.13 7.19 -14.14
N VAL A 72 5.20 6.26 -14.32
CA VAL A 72 4.28 5.80 -13.26
C VAL A 72 5.00 5.20 -12.06
N CYS A 73 6.03 4.37 -12.29
CA CYS A 73 6.71 3.68 -11.20
C CYS A 73 7.50 4.63 -10.28
N PRO A 74 8.37 5.53 -10.79
CA PRO A 74 9.08 6.47 -9.92
C PRO A 74 8.12 7.44 -9.20
N THR A 75 7.05 7.89 -9.85
CA THR A 75 6.02 8.72 -9.22
C THR A 75 5.37 8.00 -8.05
N THR A 76 4.91 6.76 -8.24
CA THR A 76 4.30 5.95 -7.17
C THR A 76 5.26 5.73 -6.00
N LEU A 77 6.53 5.42 -6.27
CA LEU A 77 7.54 5.22 -5.21
C LEU A 77 7.84 6.51 -4.44
N ALA A 78 7.87 7.66 -5.13
CA ALA A 78 8.03 8.96 -4.49
C ALA A 78 6.84 9.28 -3.56
N ASP A 79 5.61 8.99 -4.00
CA ASP A 79 4.41 9.20 -3.17
C ASP A 79 4.41 8.27 -1.95
N LEU A 80 4.81 7.01 -2.09
CA LEU A 80 4.97 6.09 -0.97
C LEU A 80 6.05 6.54 0.02
N ALA A 81 7.15 7.12 -0.46
CA ALA A 81 8.20 7.69 0.40
C ALA A 81 7.68 8.91 1.16
N GLN A 82 6.91 9.78 0.51
CA GLN A 82 6.26 10.91 1.17
C GLN A 82 5.22 10.44 2.21
N ALA A 83 4.42 9.43 1.87
CA ALA A 83 3.46 8.84 2.81
C ALA A 83 4.19 8.28 4.04
N ARG A 84 5.27 7.53 3.84
CA ARG A 84 6.11 7.03 4.93
C ARG A 84 6.64 8.16 5.82
N LYS A 85 7.14 9.24 5.23
CA LYS A 85 7.60 10.43 5.97
C LYS A 85 6.47 11.06 6.80
N LYS A 86 5.26 11.20 6.22
CA LYS A 86 4.08 11.75 6.92
C LYS A 86 3.54 10.84 8.03
N LEU A 87 3.83 9.53 7.99
CA LEU A 87 3.47 8.60 9.07
C LEU A 87 4.28 8.85 10.36
N GLY A 88 5.42 9.52 10.30
CA GLY A 88 6.23 9.86 11.48
C GLY A 88 6.69 8.60 12.23
N THR A 89 6.37 8.52 13.52
CA THR A 89 6.75 7.37 14.37
C THR A 89 6.10 6.06 13.93
N ALA A 90 4.92 6.10 13.28
CA ALA A 90 4.25 4.92 12.75
C ALA A 90 4.93 4.35 11.49
N ALA A 91 5.86 5.08 10.88
CA ALA A 91 6.60 4.61 9.72
C ALA A 91 7.37 3.30 9.95
N LYS A 92 7.75 2.98 11.20
CA LYS A 92 8.40 1.71 11.57
C LYS A 92 7.48 0.49 11.35
N GLU A 93 6.16 0.70 11.37
CA GLU A 93 5.13 -0.31 11.18
C GLU A 93 4.58 -0.32 9.74
N PHE A 94 5.21 0.42 8.84
CA PHE A 94 4.88 0.49 7.43
C PHE A 94 6.06 0.04 6.57
N GLN A 95 5.84 -0.94 5.70
CA GLN A 95 6.85 -1.50 4.80
C GLN A 95 6.40 -1.40 3.35
N VAL A 96 7.29 -0.92 2.48
CA VAL A 96 7.08 -0.99 1.02
C VAL A 96 7.86 -2.18 0.47
N VAL A 97 7.16 -3.04 -0.26
CA VAL A 97 7.70 -4.15 -1.02
C VAL A 97 7.39 -3.93 -2.50
N TYR A 98 8.41 -3.98 -3.34
CA TYR A 98 8.30 -3.71 -4.76
C TYR A 98 8.75 -4.91 -5.59
N VAL A 99 7.82 -5.60 -6.23
CA VAL A 99 8.08 -6.80 -7.04
C VAL A 99 8.27 -6.39 -8.49
N THR A 100 9.41 -6.81 -9.08
CA THR A 100 9.65 -6.50 -10.49
C THR A 100 8.73 -7.28 -11.43
N VAL A 101 8.36 -6.63 -12.52
CA VAL A 101 7.71 -7.26 -13.69
C VAL A 101 8.68 -7.48 -14.86
N ASP A 102 9.97 -7.14 -14.67
CA ASP A 102 11.01 -7.19 -15.68
C ASP A 102 12.31 -7.83 -15.15
N PRO A 103 12.31 -9.14 -14.89
CA PRO A 103 13.47 -9.82 -14.31
C PRO A 103 14.71 -9.82 -15.20
N GLU A 104 14.56 -9.57 -16.49
CA GLU A 104 15.70 -9.54 -17.43
C GLU A 104 16.63 -8.34 -17.17
N ARG A 105 16.08 -7.21 -16.70
CA ARG A 105 16.83 -5.98 -16.40
C ARG A 105 16.96 -5.70 -14.92
N ASP A 106 16.02 -6.20 -14.09
CA ASP A 106 15.94 -5.89 -12.67
C ASP A 106 16.57 -6.99 -11.81
N THR A 107 17.89 -6.92 -11.66
CA THR A 107 18.62 -7.75 -10.67
C THR A 107 18.33 -7.27 -9.24
N PRO A 108 18.59 -8.08 -8.18
CA PRO A 108 18.48 -7.63 -6.79
C PRO A 108 19.30 -6.36 -6.53
N GLU A 109 20.51 -6.26 -7.07
CA GLU A 109 21.36 -5.08 -6.92
C GLU A 109 20.75 -3.86 -7.63
N ARG A 110 20.24 -4.03 -8.85
CA ARG A 110 19.58 -2.95 -9.58
C ARG A 110 18.39 -2.42 -8.82
N LEU A 111 17.53 -3.30 -8.29
CA LEU A 111 16.38 -2.93 -7.46
C LEU A 111 16.82 -2.18 -6.19
N ARG A 112 17.86 -2.65 -5.50
CA ARG A 112 18.39 -1.96 -4.32
C ARG A 112 18.82 -0.53 -4.65
N ASN A 113 19.64 -0.36 -5.69
CA ASN A 113 20.18 0.94 -6.08
C ASN A 113 19.08 1.90 -6.56
N TYR A 114 18.02 1.37 -7.16
CA TYR A 114 16.86 2.15 -7.59
C TYR A 114 15.99 2.58 -6.41
N LEU A 115 15.66 1.67 -5.50
CA LEU A 115 14.71 1.92 -4.41
C LEU A 115 15.28 2.81 -3.32
N VAL A 116 16.60 2.73 -3.05
CA VAL A 116 17.26 3.55 -2.02
C VAL A 116 17.16 5.05 -2.31
N VAL A 117 16.97 5.45 -3.56
CA VAL A 117 16.78 6.85 -3.96
C VAL A 117 15.49 7.42 -3.38
N PHE A 118 14.45 6.59 -3.18
CA PHE A 118 13.17 6.98 -2.61
C PHE A 118 13.17 6.84 -1.09
N ASP A 119 13.50 5.65 -0.58
CA ASP A 119 13.64 5.38 0.85
C ASP A 119 14.52 4.13 1.07
N LYS A 120 15.49 4.25 1.97
CA LYS A 120 16.44 3.15 2.30
C LYS A 120 15.79 1.90 2.89
N THR A 121 14.54 1.99 3.33
CA THR A 121 13.78 0.87 3.92
C THR A 121 12.94 0.12 2.89
N PHE A 122 12.82 0.63 1.67
CA PHE A 122 12.10 -0.05 0.62
C PHE A 122 12.86 -1.30 0.17
N VAL A 123 12.13 -2.39 -0.03
CA VAL A 123 12.72 -3.66 -0.43
C VAL A 123 12.14 -4.09 -1.76
N GLY A 124 13.00 -4.36 -2.73
CA GLY A 124 12.64 -4.94 -4.02
C GLY A 124 12.67 -6.45 -3.99
N ALA A 125 11.94 -7.08 -4.89
CA ALA A 125 11.96 -8.52 -5.09
C ALA A 125 12.01 -8.86 -6.58
N THR A 126 12.86 -9.82 -6.93
CA THR A 126 12.97 -10.39 -8.27
C THR A 126 13.07 -11.92 -8.16
N GLY A 127 12.98 -12.61 -9.28
CA GLY A 127 13.05 -14.08 -9.33
C GLY A 127 13.08 -14.57 -10.76
N THR A 128 12.88 -15.87 -10.95
CA THR A 128 12.75 -16.41 -12.32
C THR A 128 11.47 -15.89 -12.99
N PRO A 129 11.40 -15.88 -14.32
CA PRO A 129 10.19 -15.52 -15.04
C PRO A 129 8.96 -16.31 -14.57
N GLU A 130 9.12 -17.60 -14.26
CA GLU A 130 8.07 -18.50 -13.80
C GLU A 130 7.59 -18.13 -12.40
N GLN A 131 8.51 -17.86 -11.45
CA GLN A 131 8.18 -17.39 -10.10
C GLN A 131 7.37 -16.09 -10.16
N LEU A 132 7.86 -15.13 -10.93
CA LEU A 132 7.18 -13.83 -11.08
C LEU A 132 5.84 -13.95 -11.79
N ALA A 133 5.70 -14.87 -12.77
CA ALA A 133 4.43 -15.14 -13.41
C ALA A 133 3.39 -15.71 -12.42
N GLN A 134 3.81 -16.60 -11.53
CA GLN A 134 2.95 -17.15 -10.47
C GLN A 134 2.50 -16.05 -9.51
N VAL A 135 3.42 -15.20 -9.04
CA VAL A 135 3.10 -14.08 -8.14
C VAL A 135 2.15 -13.10 -8.84
N ARG A 136 2.44 -12.69 -10.07
CA ARG A 136 1.55 -11.81 -10.84
C ARG A 136 0.14 -12.40 -10.97
N LYS A 137 0.05 -13.70 -11.32
CA LYS A 137 -1.24 -14.41 -11.42
C LYS A 137 -2.01 -14.37 -10.10
N ALA A 138 -1.34 -14.63 -8.98
CA ALA A 138 -1.96 -14.65 -7.65
C ALA A 138 -2.52 -13.28 -7.24
N TYR A 139 -1.87 -12.19 -7.69
CA TYR A 139 -2.30 -10.82 -7.42
C TYR A 139 -3.11 -10.17 -8.55
N GLY A 140 -3.40 -10.90 -9.63
CA GLY A 140 -4.14 -10.35 -10.77
C GLY A 140 -3.40 -9.26 -11.54
N ILE A 141 -2.05 -9.32 -11.56
CA ILE A 141 -1.21 -8.33 -12.24
C ILE A 141 -0.96 -8.74 -13.68
N SER A 142 -1.38 -7.92 -14.61
CA SER A 142 -1.00 -8.02 -16.02
C SER A 142 0.37 -7.36 -16.24
N ALA A 143 1.20 -7.97 -17.07
CA ALA A 143 2.47 -7.38 -17.53
C ALA A 143 2.76 -7.87 -18.95
N VAL A 144 2.93 -6.92 -19.88
CA VAL A 144 3.14 -7.22 -21.31
C VAL A 144 4.29 -6.35 -21.83
N LYS A 145 5.33 -7.00 -22.38
CA LYS A 145 6.40 -6.30 -23.10
C LYS A 145 5.88 -5.68 -24.38
N LYS A 146 6.28 -4.44 -24.63
CA LYS A 146 6.07 -3.70 -25.87
C LYS A 146 7.42 -3.30 -26.43
N THR A 147 7.81 -3.91 -27.53
CA THR A 147 9.01 -3.54 -28.31
C THR A 147 8.65 -2.41 -29.28
N PHE A 148 9.61 -1.55 -29.56
CA PHE A 148 9.46 -0.52 -30.57
C PHE A 148 10.26 -0.94 -31.81
N GLU A 149 9.64 -0.85 -32.99
CA GLU A 149 10.33 -1.13 -34.24
C GLU A 149 11.48 -0.13 -34.46
N GLY A 150 12.64 -0.63 -34.91
CA GLY A 150 13.81 0.22 -35.26
C GLY A 150 14.81 0.49 -34.15
N THR A 151 14.62 -0.03 -32.92
CA THR A 151 15.61 0.09 -31.84
C THR A 151 15.92 -1.27 -31.24
N SER A 152 17.21 -1.65 -31.21
CA SER A 152 17.67 -2.93 -30.68
C SER A 152 17.67 -3.03 -29.15
N ALA A 153 17.30 -1.97 -28.42
CA ALA A 153 17.58 -1.88 -27.00
C ALA A 153 16.43 -1.44 -26.09
N ALA A 154 15.31 -0.97 -26.60
CA ALA A 154 14.30 -0.37 -25.73
C ALA A 154 12.94 -1.04 -25.87
N TYR A 155 12.51 -1.74 -24.82
CA TYR A 155 11.13 -2.13 -24.62
C TYR A 155 10.58 -1.49 -23.34
N LEU A 156 9.28 -1.26 -23.32
CA LEU A 156 8.54 -0.93 -22.11
C LEU A 156 7.74 -2.16 -21.65
N VAL A 157 7.42 -2.21 -20.38
CA VAL A 157 6.50 -3.21 -19.84
C VAL A 157 5.23 -2.50 -19.40
N HIS A 158 4.15 -2.71 -20.13
CA HIS A 158 2.83 -2.27 -19.71
C HIS A 158 2.33 -3.21 -18.63
N HIS A 159 2.02 -2.68 -17.46
CA HIS A 159 1.58 -3.48 -16.31
C HIS A 159 0.48 -2.78 -15.51
N SER A 160 -0.22 -3.57 -14.69
CA SER A 160 -1.17 -3.03 -13.72
C SER A 160 -0.46 -2.17 -12.69
N SER A 161 -0.98 -0.97 -12.42
CA SER A 161 -0.31 0.08 -11.62
C SER A 161 -1.07 0.38 -10.32
N PHE A 162 -1.43 -0.65 -9.57
CA PHE A 162 -2.00 -0.46 -8.23
C PHE A 162 -1.02 -0.84 -7.14
N ILE A 163 -1.26 -0.29 -5.94
CA ILE A 163 -0.61 -0.69 -4.71
C ILE A 163 -1.62 -1.44 -3.85
N TYR A 164 -1.26 -2.61 -3.36
CA TYR A 164 -2.05 -3.34 -2.38
C TYR A 164 -1.59 -2.97 -0.97
N LEU A 165 -2.52 -2.54 -0.11
CA LEU A 165 -2.26 -2.46 1.32
C LEU A 165 -2.70 -3.77 1.98
N ILE A 166 -1.72 -4.40 2.62
CA ILE A 166 -1.87 -5.64 3.37
C ILE A 166 -1.79 -5.27 4.86
N ASP A 167 -2.75 -5.73 5.65
CA ASP A 167 -2.81 -5.43 7.08
C ASP A 167 -1.75 -6.21 7.89
N PRO A 168 -1.54 -5.87 9.18
CA PRO A 168 -0.57 -6.56 10.03
C PRO A 168 -0.83 -8.06 10.21
N THR A 169 -2.07 -8.50 10.01
CA THR A 169 -2.43 -9.93 10.04
C THR A 169 -2.21 -10.64 8.71
N GLY A 170 -1.84 -9.87 7.65
CA GLY A 170 -1.48 -10.33 6.32
C GLY A 170 -2.65 -10.56 5.38
N ASN A 171 -3.71 -9.81 5.55
CA ASN A 171 -4.82 -9.82 4.63
C ASN A 171 -4.76 -8.61 3.68
N LEU A 172 -5.11 -8.83 2.42
CA LEU A 172 -5.41 -7.77 1.47
C LEU A 172 -6.61 -6.98 1.98
N ARG A 173 -6.43 -5.67 2.15
CA ARG A 173 -7.46 -4.77 2.70
C ARG A 173 -7.85 -3.67 1.74
N VAL A 174 -6.89 -3.06 1.09
CA VAL A 174 -7.11 -1.90 0.23
C VAL A 174 -6.29 -2.04 -1.05
N MET A 175 -6.86 -1.59 -2.16
CA MET A 175 -6.16 -1.39 -3.42
C MET A 175 -6.16 0.10 -3.74
N LEU A 176 -4.97 0.69 -3.84
CA LEU A 176 -4.75 2.09 -4.20
C LEU A 176 -4.44 2.17 -5.70
N PRO A 177 -5.28 2.78 -6.53
CA PRO A 177 -4.95 3.03 -7.93
C PRO A 177 -3.81 4.06 -8.06
N PHE A 178 -3.16 4.08 -9.21
CA PHE A 178 -2.21 5.15 -9.54
C PHE A 178 -2.89 6.53 -9.42
N GLY A 179 -2.17 7.50 -8.84
CA GLY A 179 -2.71 8.84 -8.60
C GLY A 179 -3.48 8.99 -7.28
N THR A 180 -3.57 7.95 -6.45
CA THR A 180 -4.06 8.10 -5.07
C THR A 180 -3.17 9.10 -4.33
N SER A 181 -3.77 10.07 -3.65
CA SER A 181 -3.01 11.11 -2.95
C SER A 181 -2.18 10.54 -1.81
N VAL A 182 -1.08 11.23 -1.50
CA VAL A 182 -0.22 10.89 -0.35
C VAL A 182 -1.04 10.89 0.96
N ASP A 183 -1.97 11.84 1.11
CA ASP A 183 -2.79 11.96 2.31
C ASP A 183 -3.81 10.83 2.45
N ASP A 184 -4.43 10.40 1.35
CA ASP A 184 -5.33 9.24 1.32
C ASP A 184 -4.56 7.96 1.64
N THR A 185 -3.37 7.80 1.09
CA THR A 185 -2.48 6.67 1.42
C THR A 185 -2.14 6.64 2.91
N VAL A 186 -1.75 7.79 3.49
CA VAL A 186 -1.47 7.91 4.94
C VAL A 186 -2.70 7.61 5.78
N HIS A 187 -3.87 8.10 5.36
CA HIS A 187 -5.14 7.82 6.02
C HIS A 187 -5.39 6.31 6.10
N ASP A 188 -5.33 5.61 4.97
CA ASP A 188 -5.64 4.19 4.88
C ASP A 188 -4.62 3.33 5.66
N VAL A 189 -3.33 3.67 5.58
CA VAL A 189 -2.29 3.01 6.39
C VAL A 189 -2.57 3.18 7.88
N LYS A 190 -2.91 4.39 8.34
CA LYS A 190 -3.24 4.65 9.76
C LYS A 190 -4.48 3.88 10.21
N MET A 191 -5.48 3.73 9.35
CA MET A 191 -6.66 2.93 9.66
C MET A 191 -6.30 1.45 9.87
N LEU A 192 -5.39 0.90 9.05
CA LEU A 192 -4.93 -0.49 9.17
C LEU A 192 -4.05 -0.73 10.41
N LEU A 193 -3.37 0.31 10.92
CA LEU A 193 -2.53 0.24 12.12
C LEU A 193 -3.31 0.34 13.43
N LYS A 194 -4.54 0.87 13.41
CA LYS A 194 -5.38 1.08 14.60
C LYS A 194 -6.07 -0.18 15.14
N LYS A 195 -5.86 -1.35 14.54
CA LYS A 195 -6.57 -2.60 14.88
C LYS A 195 -5.77 -3.48 15.84
#